data_2de7841d5daa25c252f7a85ba3bda19c
#
_entry.id   2de7841d5daa25c252f7a85ba3bda19c
#
_cell.length_a   1.000
_cell.length_b   1.000
_cell.length_c   1.000
_cell.angle_alpha   90.00
_cell.angle_beta   90.00
_cell.angle_gamma   90.00
#
_symmetry.space_group_name_H-M   'P 1'
#
loop_
_entity.id
_entity.type
_entity.pdbx_description
1 polymer ?
#
loop_
_entity_poly.entity_id
_entity_poly.type
_entity_poly.pdbx_seq_one_letter_code
_entity_poly.pdbx_strand_id
1 'polypeptide(L)'
;MLDVVRLFTLVPERLAEAKDARGLLDLPGYFALARGTETLPPLEMTKWFDTNYHYLVPEIGAGTEIKLNLEAIDEQLEVAKQAGVKVRPQIVGPLTLLLGAKAEQGSAEDFAPIDRLDEFVAAYAQVLEQLAERGVEWVQLDEPGLTVDRADNAKVAELAERTYRALAAAEVLEEFGIPYEVKVASAHRKPAEVHEWASTA
;
A
#
# COMPACT_ATOMS: atom_id res chain seq x y z
N MET A 1 5.97 2.98 2.99
CA MET A 1 5.10 3.84 2.15
C MET A 1 5.65 3.98 0.72
N LEU A 2 6.87 4.43 0.49
CA LEU A 2 7.38 4.64 -0.87
C LEU A 2 7.47 3.33 -1.69
N ASP A 3 7.71 2.19 -1.06
CA ASP A 3 7.72 0.89 -1.76
C ASP A 3 6.34 0.54 -2.34
N VAL A 4 5.25 0.86 -1.63
CA VAL A 4 3.90 0.65 -2.17
C VAL A 4 3.56 1.68 -3.27
N VAL A 5 4.11 2.89 -3.19
CA VAL A 5 4.06 3.86 -4.30
C VAL A 5 4.74 3.29 -5.56
N ARG A 6 5.90 2.64 -5.39
CA ARG A 6 6.58 1.94 -6.49
C ARG A 6 5.78 0.74 -7.00
N LEU A 7 5.24 -0.07 -6.09
CA LEU A 7 4.45 -1.26 -6.43
C LEU A 7 3.27 -0.94 -7.35
N PHE A 8 2.59 0.18 -7.11
CA PHE A 8 1.45 0.63 -7.92
C PHE A 8 1.79 1.76 -8.89
N THR A 9 3.06 2.16 -9.00
CA THR A 9 3.52 3.26 -9.85
C THR A 9 2.72 4.55 -9.63
N LEU A 10 2.45 4.91 -8.37
CA LEU A 10 1.67 6.09 -8.00
C LEU A 10 2.52 7.37 -8.14
N VAL A 11 2.68 7.83 -9.35
CA VAL A 11 3.48 9.01 -9.69
C VAL A 11 2.55 10.14 -10.06
N PRO A 12 2.50 11.24 -9.27
CA PRO A 12 1.65 12.38 -9.58
C PRO A 12 2.10 13.04 -10.90
N GLU A 13 1.16 13.69 -11.59
CA GLU A 13 1.40 14.29 -12.91
C GLU A 13 2.61 15.25 -12.90
N ARG A 14 2.76 16.06 -11.84
CA ARG A 14 3.90 16.97 -11.68
C ARG A 14 5.27 16.29 -11.62
N LEU A 15 5.31 14.97 -11.42
CA LEU A 15 6.52 14.13 -11.33
C LEU A 15 6.54 13.03 -12.41
N ALA A 16 5.74 13.17 -13.46
CA ALA A 16 5.60 12.16 -14.51
C ALA A 16 6.95 11.74 -15.15
N GLU A 17 7.93 12.66 -15.20
CA GLU A 17 9.30 12.38 -15.68
C GLU A 17 10.08 11.38 -14.81
N ALA A 18 9.60 11.06 -13.59
CA ALA A 18 10.19 10.03 -12.75
C ALA A 18 9.87 8.60 -13.22
N LYS A 19 8.92 8.44 -14.16
CA LYS A 19 8.62 7.14 -14.78
C LYS A 19 9.62 6.80 -15.88
N ASP A 20 9.96 5.52 -15.99
CA ASP A 20 10.77 5.00 -17.09
C ASP A 20 10.01 4.97 -18.43
N ALA A 21 10.69 4.53 -19.51
CA ALA A 21 10.11 4.44 -20.84
C ALA A 21 8.92 3.46 -20.95
N ARG A 22 8.74 2.57 -19.96
CA ARG A 22 7.60 1.64 -19.85
C ARG A 22 6.44 2.26 -19.06
N GLY A 23 6.64 3.47 -18.53
CA GLY A 23 5.70 4.15 -17.64
C GLY A 23 5.65 3.51 -16.24
N LEU A 24 6.74 2.89 -15.78
CA LEU A 24 6.89 2.32 -14.44
C LEU A 24 7.81 3.19 -13.58
N LEU A 25 7.66 3.10 -12.27
CA LEU A 25 8.58 3.72 -11.33
C LEU A 25 9.76 2.76 -11.06
N ASP A 26 10.83 2.96 -11.79
CA ASP A 26 12.08 2.22 -11.60
C ASP A 26 12.88 2.74 -10.38
N LEU A 27 14.07 2.21 -10.15
CA LEU A 27 14.90 2.60 -9.01
C LEU A 27 15.41 4.06 -9.10
N PRO A 28 15.87 4.58 -10.24
CA PRO A 28 16.17 6.01 -10.42
C PRO A 28 14.98 6.92 -10.11
N GLY A 29 13.80 6.60 -10.62
CA GLY A 29 12.56 7.34 -10.36
C GLY A 29 12.15 7.28 -8.89
N TYR A 30 12.29 6.13 -8.24
CA TYR A 30 12.08 5.98 -6.79
C TYR A 30 12.93 6.98 -5.99
N PHE A 31 14.22 7.12 -6.33
CA PHE A 31 15.08 8.09 -5.67
C PHE A 31 14.76 9.53 -6.07
N ALA A 32 14.29 9.77 -7.29
CA ALA A 32 13.81 11.08 -7.71
C ALA A 32 12.58 11.53 -6.88
N LEU A 33 11.64 10.64 -6.65
CA LEU A 33 10.50 10.91 -5.74
C LEU A 33 10.96 11.19 -4.31
N ALA A 34 12.00 10.49 -3.85
CA ALA A 34 12.49 10.60 -2.48
C ALA A 34 13.28 11.87 -2.21
N ARG A 35 14.13 12.28 -3.13
CA ARG A 35 15.14 13.32 -2.92
C ARG A 35 15.04 14.51 -3.86
N GLY A 36 14.21 14.37 -4.89
CA GLY A 36 14.20 15.29 -6.02
C GLY A 36 15.40 15.10 -6.95
N THR A 37 15.40 15.88 -8.01
CA THR A 37 16.50 16.06 -8.94
C THR A 37 16.70 17.57 -9.18
N GLU A 38 17.56 17.96 -10.11
CA GLU A 38 17.71 19.37 -10.50
C GLU A 38 16.40 19.96 -11.07
N THR A 39 15.55 19.13 -11.67
CA THR A 39 14.32 19.55 -12.35
C THR A 39 13.03 19.10 -11.64
N LEU A 40 13.09 18.06 -10.84
CA LEU A 40 11.92 17.48 -10.15
C LEU A 40 12.01 17.73 -8.64
N PRO A 41 11.02 18.40 -8.01
CA PRO A 41 10.95 18.49 -6.56
C PRO A 41 10.57 17.10 -5.97
N PRO A 42 11.04 16.77 -4.75
CA PRO A 42 10.66 15.52 -4.11
C PRO A 42 9.18 15.50 -3.67
N LEU A 43 8.71 14.32 -3.27
CA LEU A 43 7.47 14.22 -2.49
C LEU A 43 7.64 14.89 -1.13
N GLU A 44 6.54 15.35 -0.56
CA GLU A 44 6.51 15.86 0.81
C GLU A 44 6.90 14.78 1.81
N MET A 45 7.64 15.15 2.85
CA MET A 45 8.00 14.27 3.93
C MET A 45 7.31 14.71 5.23
N THR A 46 6.65 13.78 5.91
CA THR A 46 6.01 14.03 7.20
C THR A 46 6.25 12.89 8.18
N LYS A 47 5.87 13.08 9.44
CA LYS A 47 6.02 12.06 10.47
C LYS A 47 5.13 10.86 10.19
N TRP A 48 5.68 9.67 10.42
CA TRP A 48 4.94 8.42 10.45
C TRP A 48 4.18 8.33 11.78
N PHE A 49 2.92 8.77 11.76
CA PHE A 49 2.05 8.89 12.94
C PHE A 49 2.73 9.67 14.08
N ASP A 50 2.64 9.22 15.31
CA ASP A 50 3.24 9.85 16.50
C ASP A 50 4.69 9.44 16.77
N THR A 51 5.36 8.87 15.76
CA THR A 51 6.76 8.42 15.88
C THR A 51 7.75 9.51 15.46
N ASN A 52 9.04 9.26 15.67
CA ASN A 52 10.13 10.07 15.13
C ASN A 52 10.53 9.65 13.71
N TYR A 53 9.93 8.59 13.17
CA TYR A 53 10.13 8.20 11.78
C TYR A 53 9.33 9.08 10.84
N HIS A 54 9.81 9.20 9.60
CA HIS A 54 9.17 10.00 8.56
C HIS A 54 8.88 9.13 7.35
N TYR A 55 7.90 9.53 6.57
CA TYR A 55 7.60 8.91 5.29
C TYR A 55 7.36 9.98 4.21
N LEU A 56 7.49 9.58 2.97
CA LEU A 56 7.15 10.38 1.81
C LEU A 56 5.66 10.22 1.52
N VAL A 57 4.96 11.35 1.47
CA VAL A 57 3.51 11.40 1.34
C VAL A 57 3.12 11.12 -0.12
N PRO A 58 2.38 10.04 -0.42
CA PRO A 58 1.86 9.81 -1.75
C PRO A 58 0.90 10.93 -2.16
N GLU A 59 0.94 11.33 -3.41
CA GLU A 59 -0.03 12.25 -4.01
C GLU A 59 -0.91 11.47 -4.96
N ILE A 60 -2.21 11.42 -4.69
CA ILE A 60 -3.19 10.62 -5.44
C ILE A 60 -4.34 11.54 -5.85
N GLY A 61 -4.58 11.63 -7.14
CA GLY A 61 -5.71 12.33 -7.72
C GLY A 61 -6.78 11.36 -8.26
N ALA A 62 -7.92 11.89 -8.68
CA ALA A 62 -8.97 11.08 -9.29
C ALA A 62 -8.51 10.37 -10.58
N GLY A 63 -7.54 10.97 -11.31
CA GLY A 63 -6.97 10.43 -12.53
C GLY A 63 -5.64 9.71 -12.38
N THR A 64 -5.10 9.57 -11.16
CA THR A 64 -3.81 8.89 -10.96
C THR A 64 -3.92 7.43 -11.43
N GLU A 65 -3.08 7.05 -12.39
CA GLU A 65 -3.03 5.69 -12.93
C GLU A 65 -2.47 4.73 -11.87
N ILE A 66 -3.09 3.55 -11.74
CA ILE A 66 -2.61 2.45 -10.91
C ILE A 66 -1.99 1.42 -11.86
N LYS A 67 -0.68 1.27 -11.83
CA LYS A 67 0.04 0.33 -12.68
C LYS A 67 0.99 -0.53 -11.87
N LEU A 68 0.79 -1.84 -11.88
CA LEU A 68 1.57 -2.78 -11.09
C LEU A 68 3.03 -2.84 -11.54
N ASN A 69 3.93 -2.78 -10.57
CA ASN A 69 5.37 -2.96 -10.74
C ASN A 69 5.90 -3.90 -9.66
N LEU A 70 5.99 -5.17 -9.98
CA LEU A 70 6.47 -6.23 -9.09
C LEU A 70 7.99 -6.46 -9.14
N GLU A 71 8.74 -5.70 -9.96
CA GLU A 71 10.17 -5.93 -10.17
C GLU A 71 10.96 -6.05 -8.86
N ALA A 72 10.74 -5.14 -7.91
CA ALA A 72 11.45 -5.17 -6.63
C ALA A 72 11.10 -6.41 -5.78
N ILE A 73 9.87 -6.88 -5.86
CA ILE A 73 9.43 -8.11 -5.18
C ILE A 73 10.00 -9.33 -5.89
N ASP A 74 9.96 -9.36 -7.22
CA ASP A 74 10.51 -10.45 -8.02
C ASP A 74 12.01 -10.66 -7.76
N GLU A 75 12.79 -9.57 -7.67
CA GLU A 75 14.21 -9.61 -7.29
C GLU A 75 14.41 -10.23 -5.89
N GLN A 76 13.59 -9.85 -4.91
CA GLN A 76 13.67 -10.39 -3.54
C GLN A 76 13.26 -11.87 -3.50
N LEU A 77 12.23 -12.27 -4.22
CA LEU A 77 11.79 -13.66 -4.33
C LEU A 77 12.86 -14.53 -4.97
N GLU A 78 13.54 -14.04 -6.00
CA GLU A 78 14.63 -14.77 -6.64
C GLU A 78 15.83 -14.97 -5.71
N VAL A 79 16.23 -13.94 -4.95
CA VAL A 79 17.28 -14.04 -3.94
C VAL A 79 16.90 -15.05 -2.85
N ALA A 80 15.66 -15.03 -2.38
CA ALA A 80 15.17 -15.98 -1.38
C ALA A 80 15.17 -17.43 -1.91
N LYS A 81 14.76 -17.61 -3.16
CA LYS A 81 14.76 -18.91 -3.84
C LYS A 81 16.18 -19.46 -3.97
N GLN A 82 17.15 -18.64 -4.35
CA GLN A 82 18.57 -19.03 -4.44
C GLN A 82 19.14 -19.40 -3.06
N ALA A 83 18.68 -18.73 -2.00
CA ALA A 83 19.06 -19.04 -0.62
C ALA A 83 18.30 -20.25 -0.04
N GLY A 84 17.32 -20.80 -0.73
CA GLY A 84 16.51 -21.92 -0.25
C GLY A 84 15.60 -21.57 0.93
N VAL A 85 15.18 -20.27 1.05
CA VAL A 85 14.34 -19.80 2.16
C VAL A 85 12.96 -19.38 1.65
N LYS A 86 11.92 -19.64 2.45
CA LYS A 86 10.59 -19.10 2.22
C LYS A 86 10.51 -17.70 2.80
N VAL A 87 9.89 -16.81 2.06
CA VAL A 87 9.67 -15.43 2.49
C VAL A 87 8.18 -15.10 2.54
N ARG A 88 7.86 -14.11 3.34
CA ARG A 88 6.54 -13.52 3.45
C ARG A 88 6.67 -12.03 3.08
N PRO A 89 6.29 -11.63 1.88
CA PRO A 89 6.24 -10.22 1.51
C PRO A 89 5.40 -9.41 2.49
N GLN A 90 5.90 -8.24 2.85
CA GLN A 90 5.22 -7.30 3.75
C GLN A 90 4.90 -6.03 2.96
N ILE A 91 3.63 -5.68 2.89
CA ILE A 91 3.12 -4.57 2.08
C ILE A 91 2.25 -3.69 2.97
N VAL A 92 2.39 -2.37 2.86
CA VAL A 92 1.46 -1.44 3.50
C VAL A 92 0.08 -1.62 2.89
N GLY A 93 -0.93 -1.78 3.73
CA GLY A 93 -2.29 -2.05 3.28
C GLY A 93 -2.99 -0.83 2.66
N PRO A 94 -4.10 -1.06 1.94
CA PRO A 94 -4.77 -0.03 1.15
C PRO A 94 -5.32 1.13 1.98
N LEU A 95 -5.80 0.87 3.18
CA LEU A 95 -6.33 1.93 4.04
C LEU A 95 -5.22 2.85 4.54
N THR A 96 -4.12 2.28 5.03
CA THR A 96 -2.96 3.07 5.48
C THR A 96 -2.37 3.87 4.34
N LEU A 97 -2.28 3.29 3.13
CA LEU A 97 -1.82 4.00 1.94
C LEU A 97 -2.70 5.23 1.67
N LEU A 98 -4.02 5.04 1.57
CA LEU A 98 -4.94 6.10 1.18
C LEU A 98 -5.16 7.14 2.29
N LEU A 99 -5.20 6.72 3.54
CA LEU A 99 -5.29 7.62 4.70
C LEU A 99 -3.99 8.42 4.94
N GLY A 100 -2.85 7.88 4.51
CA GLY A 100 -1.54 8.54 4.55
C GLY A 100 -1.19 9.33 3.30
N ALA A 101 -2.02 9.29 2.26
CA ALA A 101 -1.85 10.06 1.04
C ALA A 101 -2.53 11.43 1.15
N LYS A 102 -2.14 12.34 0.26
CA LYS A 102 -2.83 13.62 0.05
C LYS A 102 -3.37 13.71 -1.38
N ALA A 103 -4.39 14.54 -1.57
CA ALA A 103 -4.90 14.84 -2.89
C ALA A 103 -3.79 15.46 -3.77
N GLU A 104 -3.71 15.00 -5.01
CA GLU A 104 -2.82 15.59 -6.01
C GLU A 104 -3.20 17.04 -6.30
N GLN A 105 -2.22 17.86 -6.61
CA GLN A 105 -2.46 19.26 -6.96
C GLN A 105 -3.42 19.37 -8.16
N GLY A 106 -4.47 20.19 -8.01
CA GLY A 106 -5.50 20.34 -9.03
C GLY A 106 -6.68 19.40 -8.88
N SER A 107 -6.70 18.52 -7.89
CA SER A 107 -7.87 17.73 -7.52
C SER A 107 -9.05 18.62 -7.10
N ALA A 108 -10.28 18.11 -7.23
CA ALA A 108 -11.47 18.78 -6.72
C ALA A 108 -11.36 19.01 -5.20
N GLU A 109 -11.95 20.10 -4.71
CA GLU A 109 -11.81 20.53 -3.30
C GLU A 109 -12.37 19.49 -2.30
N ASP A 110 -13.38 18.76 -2.72
CA ASP A 110 -14.04 17.71 -1.93
C ASP A 110 -13.43 16.30 -2.14
N PHE A 111 -12.44 16.15 -3.04
CA PHE A 111 -11.81 14.87 -3.31
C PHE A 111 -10.82 14.50 -2.19
N ALA A 112 -10.89 13.25 -1.74
CA ALA A 112 -9.90 12.65 -0.87
C ALA A 112 -9.38 11.33 -1.46
N PRO A 113 -8.08 10.97 -1.29
CA PRO A 113 -7.53 9.70 -1.80
C PRO A 113 -8.34 8.46 -1.40
N ILE A 114 -8.96 8.47 -0.22
CA ILE A 114 -9.80 7.37 0.28
C ILE A 114 -11.05 7.11 -0.58
N ASP A 115 -11.47 8.08 -1.40
CA ASP A 115 -12.62 7.91 -2.29
C ASP A 115 -12.34 6.89 -3.41
N ARG A 116 -11.06 6.57 -3.64
CA ARG A 116 -10.62 5.56 -4.60
C ARG A 116 -10.39 4.18 -3.98
N LEU A 117 -10.87 3.94 -2.76
CA LEU A 117 -10.60 2.70 -2.03
C LEU A 117 -10.95 1.44 -2.83
N ASP A 118 -12.08 1.42 -3.52
CA ASP A 118 -12.52 0.23 -4.27
C ASP A 118 -11.58 -0.10 -5.44
N GLU A 119 -11.01 0.91 -6.11
CA GLU A 119 -10.02 0.71 -7.16
C GLU A 119 -8.71 0.13 -6.59
N PHE A 120 -8.28 0.64 -5.43
CA PHE A 120 -7.09 0.12 -4.76
C PHE A 120 -7.31 -1.28 -4.22
N VAL A 121 -8.48 -1.61 -3.68
CA VAL A 121 -8.81 -2.99 -3.28
C VAL A 121 -8.67 -3.95 -4.46
N ALA A 122 -9.19 -3.60 -5.63
CA ALA A 122 -9.02 -4.40 -6.84
C ALA A 122 -7.54 -4.55 -7.25
N ALA A 123 -6.75 -3.48 -7.14
CA ALA A 123 -5.32 -3.52 -7.45
C ALA A 123 -4.54 -4.39 -6.44
N TYR A 124 -4.88 -4.35 -5.15
CA TYR A 124 -4.29 -5.25 -4.16
C TYR A 124 -4.68 -6.71 -4.40
N ALA A 125 -5.92 -7.00 -4.81
CA ALA A 125 -6.32 -8.34 -5.20
C ALA A 125 -5.44 -8.86 -6.35
N GLN A 126 -5.17 -8.05 -7.37
CA GLN A 126 -4.24 -8.42 -8.45
C GLN A 126 -2.81 -8.67 -7.95
N VAL A 127 -2.32 -7.88 -6.98
CA VAL A 127 -0.99 -8.15 -6.36
C VAL A 127 -0.98 -9.50 -5.68
N LEU A 128 -2.03 -9.83 -4.90
CA LEU A 128 -2.13 -11.11 -4.21
C LEU A 128 -2.16 -12.28 -5.20
N GLU A 129 -2.91 -12.16 -6.28
CA GLU A 129 -2.95 -13.13 -7.39
C GLU A 129 -1.55 -13.33 -7.99
N GLN A 130 -0.89 -12.25 -8.35
CA GLN A 130 0.44 -12.29 -8.93
C GLN A 130 1.49 -12.90 -7.97
N LEU A 131 1.36 -12.70 -6.67
CA LEU A 131 2.22 -13.31 -5.67
C LEU A 131 1.93 -14.81 -5.51
N ALA A 132 0.64 -15.21 -5.57
CA ALA A 132 0.23 -16.62 -5.56
C ALA A 132 0.83 -17.39 -6.74
N GLU A 133 0.72 -16.85 -7.97
CA GLU A 133 1.33 -17.42 -9.16
C GLU A 133 2.85 -17.63 -9.04
N ARG A 134 3.52 -16.81 -8.24
CA ARG A 134 4.95 -16.92 -7.91
C ARG A 134 5.26 -17.92 -6.78
N GLY A 135 4.24 -18.60 -6.25
CA GLY A 135 4.38 -19.57 -5.19
C GLY A 135 4.58 -18.96 -3.79
N VAL A 136 4.19 -17.69 -3.61
CA VAL A 136 4.17 -17.06 -2.28
C VAL A 136 3.01 -17.63 -1.50
N GLU A 137 3.29 -18.24 -0.33
CA GLU A 137 2.28 -18.88 0.51
C GLU A 137 1.63 -17.90 1.52
N TRP A 138 2.34 -16.81 1.86
CA TRP A 138 1.91 -15.85 2.87
C TRP A 138 2.26 -14.42 2.46
N VAL A 139 1.31 -13.53 2.60
CA VAL A 139 1.50 -12.09 2.44
C VAL A 139 1.05 -11.38 3.71
N GLN A 140 1.83 -10.42 4.19
CA GLN A 140 1.47 -9.57 5.32
C GLN A 140 1.03 -8.20 4.79
N LEU A 141 -0.19 -7.78 5.13
CA LEU A 141 -0.69 -6.42 4.88
C LEU A 141 -0.66 -5.64 6.20
N ASP A 142 0.08 -4.55 6.24
CA ASP A 142 0.23 -3.71 7.43
C ASP A 142 -0.69 -2.50 7.37
N GLU A 143 -1.55 -2.37 8.39
CA GLU A 143 -2.52 -1.27 8.52
C GLU A 143 -2.33 -0.44 9.79
N PRO A 144 -1.15 0.18 10.00
CA PRO A 144 -0.95 1.05 11.17
C PRO A 144 -1.89 2.27 11.18
N GLY A 145 -2.40 2.69 10.02
CA GLY A 145 -3.39 3.77 9.92
C GLY A 145 -4.69 3.49 10.69
N LEU A 146 -5.01 2.22 10.97
CA LEU A 146 -6.19 1.84 11.74
C LEU A 146 -6.03 2.06 13.26
N THR A 147 -4.81 2.32 13.74
CA THR A 147 -4.54 2.51 15.16
C THR A 147 -4.49 3.98 15.59
N VAL A 148 -4.68 4.89 14.66
CA VAL A 148 -4.64 6.34 14.91
C VAL A 148 -5.98 6.82 15.45
N ASP A 149 -5.96 7.64 16.50
CA ASP A 149 -7.17 8.32 16.99
C ASP A 149 -7.60 9.39 15.99
N ARG A 150 -8.76 9.15 15.37
CA ARG A 150 -9.38 10.03 14.37
C ARG A 150 -10.82 10.35 14.80
N ALA A 151 -11.31 11.49 14.38
CA ALA A 151 -12.71 11.85 14.60
C ALA A 151 -13.69 10.92 13.87
N ASP A 152 -13.24 10.25 12.80
CA ASP A 152 -14.01 9.37 11.92
C ASP A 152 -13.68 7.88 12.10
N ASN A 153 -13.15 7.48 13.26
CA ASN A 153 -12.74 6.09 13.52
C ASN A 153 -13.83 5.06 13.19
N ALA A 154 -15.10 5.35 13.48
CA ALA A 154 -16.20 4.43 13.13
C ALA A 154 -16.31 4.19 11.62
N LYS A 155 -16.21 5.25 10.82
CA LYS A 155 -16.21 5.16 9.35
C LYS A 155 -15.01 4.38 8.84
N VAL A 156 -13.82 4.64 9.40
CA VAL A 156 -12.60 3.92 9.02
C VAL A 156 -12.70 2.44 9.36
N ALA A 157 -13.33 2.09 10.49
CA ALA A 157 -13.59 0.71 10.88
C ALA A 157 -14.51 -0.01 9.88
N GLU A 158 -15.60 0.62 9.45
CA GLU A 158 -16.51 0.07 8.43
C GLU A 158 -15.78 -0.12 7.09
N LEU A 159 -14.94 0.84 6.69
CA LEU A 159 -14.11 0.72 5.49
C LEU A 159 -13.13 -0.44 5.59
N ALA A 160 -12.53 -0.65 6.76
CA ALA A 160 -11.61 -1.76 6.99
C ALA A 160 -12.33 -3.11 6.86
N GLU A 161 -13.48 -3.27 7.51
CA GLU A 161 -14.27 -4.49 7.39
C GLU A 161 -14.64 -4.78 5.92
N ARG A 162 -15.15 -3.78 5.21
CA ARG A 162 -15.51 -3.91 3.78
C ARG A 162 -14.31 -4.31 2.93
N THR A 163 -13.17 -3.63 3.12
CA THR A 163 -11.92 -3.85 2.38
C THR A 163 -11.43 -5.28 2.53
N TYR A 164 -11.28 -5.73 3.76
CA TYR A 164 -10.71 -7.05 4.01
C TYR A 164 -11.69 -8.19 3.73
N ARG A 165 -12.98 -7.95 3.83
CA ARG A 165 -13.99 -8.89 3.35
C ARG A 165 -13.92 -9.03 1.82
N ALA A 166 -13.75 -7.93 1.08
CA ALA A 166 -13.61 -7.96 -0.37
C ALA A 166 -12.32 -8.65 -0.81
N LEU A 167 -11.18 -8.39 -0.14
CA LEU A 167 -9.92 -9.07 -0.42
C LEU A 167 -10.00 -10.57 -0.09
N ALA A 168 -10.69 -10.95 0.98
CA ALA A 168 -10.89 -12.35 1.36
C ALA A 168 -11.78 -13.11 0.37
N ALA A 169 -12.77 -12.44 -0.21
CA ALA A 169 -13.69 -13.02 -1.19
C ALA A 169 -13.13 -13.01 -2.62
N ALA A 170 -11.95 -12.43 -2.85
CA ALA A 170 -11.30 -12.50 -4.15
C ALA A 170 -11.01 -13.98 -4.48
N GLU A 171 -11.38 -14.42 -5.69
CA GLU A 171 -11.28 -15.83 -6.15
C GLU A 171 -9.89 -16.44 -5.91
N VAL A 172 -8.87 -15.61 -5.91
CA VAL A 172 -7.47 -15.98 -5.65
C VAL A 172 -7.27 -16.66 -4.29
N LEU A 173 -7.94 -16.17 -3.23
CA LEU A 173 -7.77 -16.74 -1.89
C LEU A 173 -8.50 -18.09 -1.77
N GLU A 174 -9.61 -18.29 -2.50
CA GLU A 174 -10.31 -19.56 -2.55
C GLU A 174 -9.58 -20.58 -3.43
N GLU A 175 -9.10 -20.19 -4.61
CA GLU A 175 -8.45 -21.08 -5.58
C GLU A 175 -7.06 -21.55 -5.12
N PHE A 176 -6.25 -20.66 -4.55
CA PHE A 176 -4.89 -20.98 -4.11
C PHE A 176 -4.80 -21.32 -2.62
N GLY A 177 -5.89 -21.21 -1.85
CA GLY A 177 -5.90 -21.52 -0.41
C GLY A 177 -4.89 -20.69 0.39
N ILE A 178 -4.62 -19.43 -0.02
CA ILE A 178 -3.65 -18.58 0.66
C ILE A 178 -4.28 -18.02 1.93
N PRO A 179 -3.82 -18.42 3.11
CA PRO A 179 -4.26 -17.79 4.34
C PRO A 179 -3.70 -16.35 4.39
N TYR A 180 -4.53 -15.39 4.71
CA TYR A 180 -4.10 -14.01 4.93
C TYR A 180 -4.17 -13.66 6.41
N GLU A 181 -3.24 -12.85 6.87
CA GLU A 181 -3.23 -12.30 8.21
C GLU A 181 -3.17 -10.77 8.11
N VAL A 182 -4.18 -10.09 8.65
CA VAL A 182 -4.15 -8.64 8.79
C VAL A 182 -3.50 -8.32 10.12
N LYS A 183 -2.30 -7.74 10.08
CA LYS A 183 -1.64 -7.21 11.27
C LYS A 183 -1.90 -5.72 11.41
N VAL A 184 -2.71 -5.38 12.40
CA VAL A 184 -2.85 -4.01 12.87
C VAL A 184 -1.73 -3.76 13.88
N ALA A 185 -0.60 -3.22 13.42
CA ALA A 185 0.51 -2.89 14.30
C ALA A 185 0.20 -1.60 15.05
N SER A 186 -0.07 -1.71 16.35
CA SER A 186 -0.19 -0.58 17.27
C SER A 186 1.14 -0.37 18.00
N ALA A 187 1.77 0.79 17.81
CA ALA A 187 2.94 1.17 18.60
C ALA A 187 2.57 1.62 20.04
N HIS A 188 1.30 1.94 20.33
CA HIS A 188 0.90 2.61 21.57
C HIS A 188 -0.39 2.12 22.25
N ARG A 189 -1.09 1.11 21.76
CA ARG A 189 -2.28 0.56 22.45
C ARG A 189 -2.01 -0.78 23.11
N LYS A 190 -2.58 -0.96 24.33
CA LYS A 190 -2.53 -2.23 25.03
C LYS A 190 -3.21 -3.34 24.22
N PRO A 191 -2.68 -4.57 24.19
CA PRO A 191 -3.20 -5.66 23.37
C PRO A 191 -4.67 -6.04 23.55
N ALA A 192 -5.31 -5.59 24.63
CA ALA A 192 -6.68 -5.94 24.99
C ALA A 192 -7.77 -5.24 24.15
N GLU A 193 -7.44 -4.19 23.39
CA GLU A 193 -8.43 -3.42 22.63
C GLU A 193 -8.46 -3.70 21.11
N VAL A 194 -7.61 -4.61 20.65
CA VAL A 194 -7.49 -4.98 19.20
C VAL A 194 -8.24 -6.28 18.88
N HIS A 195 -9.09 -6.73 19.77
CA HIS A 195 -9.36 -8.14 19.99
C HIS A 195 -10.41 -8.84 19.18
N GLU A 196 -11.21 -8.30 18.32
CA GLU A 196 -12.31 -9.12 17.75
C GLU A 196 -12.38 -9.20 16.23
N TRP A 197 -11.46 -8.57 15.53
CA TRP A 197 -11.56 -8.50 14.08
C TRP A 197 -11.01 -9.70 13.33
N ALA A 198 -10.08 -10.42 13.94
CA ALA A 198 -9.35 -11.51 13.28
C ALA A 198 -9.92 -12.91 13.55
N SER A 199 -10.98 -13.04 14.35
CA SER A 199 -11.46 -14.36 14.79
C SER A 199 -12.82 -14.80 14.25
N THR A 200 -13.38 -14.09 13.28
CA THR A 200 -14.67 -14.44 12.66
C THR A 200 -14.59 -14.40 11.13
N ALA A 201 -13.64 -15.11 10.56
CA ALA A 201 -13.66 -15.52 9.16
C ALA A 201 -13.49 -17.03 9.08
#